data_6eef4f5f8c6880c568d9131fa0ea9a54
#
_entry.id   6eef4f5f8c6880c568d9131fa0ea9a54
#
_cell.length_a   1.000
_cell.length_b   1.000
_cell.length_c   1.000
_cell.angle_alpha   90.00
_cell.angle_beta   90.00
_cell.angle_gamma   90.00
#
_symmetry.space_group_name_H-M   'P 1'
#
loop_
_entity.id
_entity.type
_entity.pdbx_description
1 polymer ?
#
loop_
_entity_poly.entity_id
_entity_poly.type
_entity_poly.pdbx_seq_one_letter_code
_entity_poly.pdbx_strand_id
1 'polypeptide(L)'
;TQYAEETIVACDSYEWNGENYTESGEYTYTTTAANGCDSIVTLHLTINKTQYAEETIVACDSYIWNGQTYTISGDYTYTTTAENGCDYIETLHLTINKSEKVKLSMVACDSYEWHGVTYTESGEYTYNTTTENGCERIETLYLTINKSKKMDLNMVACDSFEWHGVTYTESGDYIYTTTAENGCEQVETLHLTIHHSVHIEETVEVCDSYEWHGLTYSVSGD
;
A
#
# COMPACT_ATOMS: atom_id res chain seq x y z
N THR A 1 29.65 23.81 -77.60
CA THR A 1 29.40 23.42 -76.21
C THR A 1 28.33 24.34 -75.65
N GLN A 2 27.30 23.79 -75.03
CA GLN A 2 26.27 24.48 -74.29
C GLN A 2 26.54 24.28 -72.78
N TYR A 3 26.22 25.28 -71.96
CA TYR A 3 26.37 25.24 -70.51
C TYR A 3 25.02 25.54 -69.87
N ALA A 4 24.66 24.77 -68.83
CA ALA A 4 23.53 25.05 -67.97
C ALA A 4 23.93 24.83 -66.51
N GLU A 5 23.28 25.57 -65.61
CA GLU A 5 23.53 25.46 -64.15
C GLU A 5 22.19 25.15 -63.44
N GLU A 6 22.22 24.27 -62.47
CA GLU A 6 21.14 23.96 -61.58
C GLU A 6 21.59 24.15 -60.13
N THR A 7 20.71 24.70 -59.31
CA THR A 7 20.96 24.84 -57.86
C THR A 7 19.88 24.09 -57.11
N ILE A 8 20.25 23.10 -56.34
CA ILE A 8 19.35 22.25 -55.56
C ILE A 8 19.78 22.23 -54.12
N VAL A 9 18.80 22.28 -53.21
CA VAL A 9 18.93 22.00 -51.80
C VAL A 9 18.09 20.75 -51.51
N ALA A 10 18.71 19.74 -50.98
CA ALA A 10 18.03 18.46 -50.64
C ALA A 10 18.42 18.00 -49.24
N CYS A 11 17.63 17.05 -48.72
CA CYS A 11 17.89 16.46 -47.41
C CYS A 11 18.53 15.08 -47.60
N ASP A 12 19.61 14.83 -46.88
CA ASP A 12 20.40 13.59 -46.77
C ASP A 12 20.99 13.07 -48.09
N SER A 13 20.24 13.08 -49.19
CA SER A 13 20.72 12.66 -50.52
C SER A 13 19.89 13.29 -51.64
N TYR A 14 20.46 13.31 -52.83
CA TYR A 14 19.80 13.74 -54.07
C TYR A 14 20.22 12.84 -55.24
N GLU A 15 19.25 12.31 -55.97
CA GLU A 15 19.49 11.52 -57.17
C GLU A 15 19.52 12.44 -58.39
N TRP A 16 20.64 12.43 -59.12
CA TRP A 16 20.80 13.22 -60.33
C TRP A 16 21.51 12.41 -61.44
N ASN A 17 20.90 12.34 -62.61
CA ASN A 17 21.39 11.57 -63.72
C ASN A 17 21.75 10.10 -63.45
N GLY A 18 20.99 9.46 -62.51
CA GLY A 18 21.18 8.05 -62.15
C GLY A 18 22.26 7.82 -61.09
N GLU A 19 22.88 8.89 -60.55
CA GLU A 19 23.82 8.84 -59.45
C GLU A 19 23.21 9.45 -58.21
N ASN A 20 23.50 8.88 -57.01
CA ASN A 20 23.02 9.37 -55.74
C ASN A 20 24.13 10.13 -54.99
N TYR A 21 23.87 11.40 -54.71
CA TYR A 21 24.80 12.31 -54.05
C TYR A 21 24.38 12.50 -52.60
N THR A 22 25.32 12.33 -51.65
CA THR A 22 25.10 12.49 -50.19
C THR A 22 25.87 13.63 -49.56
N GLU A 23 26.66 14.33 -50.38
CA GLU A 23 27.54 15.45 -50.01
C GLU A 23 27.18 16.70 -50.79
N SER A 24 27.33 17.87 -50.21
CA SER A 24 27.24 19.14 -50.92
C SER A 24 28.44 19.31 -51.86
N GLY A 25 28.19 19.86 -53.00
CA GLY A 25 29.29 20.08 -53.99
C GLY A 25 28.80 20.59 -55.32
N GLU A 26 29.78 20.78 -56.22
CA GLU A 26 29.54 21.03 -57.65
C GLU A 26 29.78 19.75 -58.42
N TYR A 27 28.76 19.33 -59.17
CA TYR A 27 28.78 18.08 -59.97
C TYR A 27 28.51 18.46 -61.42
N THR A 28 29.22 17.85 -62.34
CA THR A 28 29.06 18.11 -63.76
C THR A 28 28.59 16.85 -64.51
N TYR A 29 27.63 17.01 -65.39
CA TYR A 29 27.16 16.00 -66.28
C TYR A 29 27.30 16.45 -67.73
N THR A 30 27.97 15.64 -68.52
CA THR A 30 28.17 15.93 -69.95
C THR A 30 27.37 14.99 -70.82
N THR A 31 26.61 15.54 -71.75
CA THR A 31 25.82 14.78 -72.76
C THR A 31 26.02 15.41 -74.14
N THR A 32 25.55 14.77 -75.15
CA THR A 32 25.60 15.29 -76.55
C THR A 32 24.27 15.95 -76.87
N ALA A 33 24.29 17.24 -77.19
CA ALA A 33 23.12 17.99 -77.59
C ALA A 33 22.67 17.56 -79.04
N ALA A 34 21.41 17.89 -79.40
CA ALA A 34 20.83 17.52 -80.68
C ALA A 34 21.60 18.01 -81.93
N ASN A 35 22.45 19.04 -81.75
CA ASN A 35 23.32 19.58 -82.81
C ASN A 35 24.72 18.90 -82.89
N GLY A 36 24.93 17.78 -82.14
CA GLY A 36 26.16 17.05 -82.07
C GLY A 36 27.29 17.66 -81.26
N CYS A 37 27.04 18.75 -80.54
CA CYS A 37 28.00 19.38 -79.62
C CYS A 37 27.78 18.93 -78.20
N ASP A 38 28.83 19.07 -77.38
CA ASP A 38 28.70 18.75 -75.93
C ASP A 38 27.73 19.76 -75.26
N SER A 39 26.89 19.22 -74.35
CA SER A 39 26.06 19.92 -73.41
C SER A 39 26.56 19.56 -72.02
N ILE A 40 27.01 20.56 -71.25
CA ILE A 40 27.55 20.40 -69.90
C ILE A 40 26.54 21.05 -68.93
N VAL A 41 26.05 20.30 -67.99
CA VAL A 41 25.20 20.78 -66.92
C VAL A 41 26.04 20.74 -65.63
N THR A 42 26.08 21.84 -64.89
CA THR A 42 26.71 21.95 -63.55
C THR A 42 25.61 22.02 -62.50
N LEU A 43 25.61 21.07 -61.57
CA LEU A 43 24.74 21.03 -60.41
C LEU A 43 25.46 21.60 -59.21
N HIS A 44 24.94 22.72 -58.64
CA HIS A 44 25.34 23.26 -57.35
C HIS A 44 24.44 22.65 -56.31
N LEU A 45 24.90 21.59 -55.63
CA LEU A 45 24.12 20.81 -54.70
C LEU A 45 24.44 21.18 -53.24
N THR A 46 23.40 21.48 -52.47
CA THR A 46 23.48 21.61 -50.99
C THR A 46 22.73 20.47 -50.38
N ILE A 47 23.43 19.59 -49.65
CA ILE A 47 22.81 18.53 -48.84
C ILE A 47 22.80 18.95 -47.38
N ASN A 48 21.62 19.22 -46.88
CA ASN A 48 21.36 19.37 -45.46
C ASN A 48 21.13 17.98 -44.84
N LYS A 49 21.33 17.84 -43.54
CA LYS A 49 21.14 16.57 -42.84
C LYS A 49 19.94 16.64 -41.90
N THR A 50 19.23 15.52 -41.88
CA THR A 50 18.25 15.22 -40.81
C THR A 50 18.94 15.31 -39.46
N GLN A 51 18.26 15.91 -38.51
CA GLN A 51 18.75 16.10 -37.13
C GLN A 51 18.05 15.10 -36.20
N TYR A 52 18.77 14.64 -35.19
CA TYR A 52 18.29 13.68 -34.22
C TYR A 52 18.54 14.19 -32.81
N ALA A 53 17.58 13.97 -31.92
CA ALA A 53 17.72 14.17 -30.49
C ALA A 53 17.12 12.97 -29.73
N GLU A 54 17.70 12.65 -28.58
CA GLU A 54 17.24 11.56 -27.73
C GLU A 54 17.06 12.07 -26.31
N GLU A 55 16.02 11.62 -25.65
CA GLU A 55 15.70 11.97 -24.27
C GLU A 55 15.27 10.70 -23.54
N THR A 56 15.70 10.53 -22.27
CA THR A 56 15.31 9.42 -21.40
C THR A 56 14.56 9.93 -20.21
N ILE A 57 13.33 9.49 -20.02
CA ILE A 57 12.43 9.91 -18.95
C ILE A 57 11.91 8.71 -18.18
N VAL A 58 11.84 8.87 -16.84
CA VAL A 58 11.12 7.97 -15.92
C VAL A 58 9.99 8.76 -15.28
N ALA A 59 8.77 8.28 -15.40
CA ALA A 59 7.59 8.94 -14.86
C ALA A 59 6.65 7.95 -14.17
N CYS A 60 5.73 8.47 -13.37
CA CYS A 60 4.72 7.67 -12.70
C CYS A 60 3.38 7.79 -13.41
N ASP A 61 2.77 6.63 -13.70
CA ASP A 61 1.45 6.45 -14.30
C ASP A 61 1.31 6.98 -15.72
N SER A 62 1.78 8.20 -16.01
CA SER A 62 1.73 8.81 -17.32
C SER A 62 2.78 9.91 -17.51
N TYR A 63 3.09 10.20 -18.76
CA TYR A 63 3.94 11.33 -19.16
C TYR A 63 3.34 12.02 -20.36
N ILE A 64 3.39 13.35 -20.39
CA ILE A 64 2.93 14.14 -21.53
C ILE A 64 4.16 14.59 -22.31
N TRP A 65 4.23 14.21 -23.58
CA TRP A 65 5.28 14.58 -24.49
C TRP A 65 4.72 15.01 -25.85
N ASN A 66 5.17 16.15 -26.34
CA ASN A 66 4.67 16.75 -27.58
C ASN A 66 3.14 16.81 -27.67
N GLY A 67 2.46 17.10 -26.52
CA GLY A 67 1.01 17.23 -26.44
C GLY A 67 0.24 15.91 -26.38
N GLN A 68 0.91 14.75 -26.41
CA GLN A 68 0.31 13.44 -26.27
C GLN A 68 0.62 12.81 -24.90
N THR A 69 -0.36 12.10 -24.32
CA THR A 69 -0.20 11.39 -23.05
C THR A 69 0.19 9.94 -23.30
N TYR A 70 1.28 9.51 -22.70
CA TYR A 70 1.80 8.15 -22.74
C TYR A 70 1.62 7.49 -21.36
N THR A 71 1.11 6.26 -21.33
CA THR A 71 0.84 5.48 -20.11
C THR A 71 1.58 4.14 -20.06
N ILE A 72 2.39 3.87 -21.09
CA ILE A 72 3.14 2.63 -21.30
C ILE A 72 4.60 3.01 -21.58
N SER A 73 5.52 2.23 -21.01
CA SER A 73 6.95 2.34 -21.32
C SER A 73 7.23 1.97 -22.78
N GLY A 74 8.19 2.63 -23.39
CA GLY A 74 8.59 2.37 -24.76
C GLY A 74 9.39 3.50 -25.36
N ASP A 75 9.80 3.30 -26.61
CA ASP A 75 10.46 4.30 -27.43
C ASP A 75 9.41 4.96 -28.34
N TYR A 76 9.36 6.28 -28.28
CA TYR A 76 8.42 7.09 -29.04
C TYR A 76 9.20 8.10 -29.87
N THR A 77 8.79 8.29 -31.13
CA THR A 77 9.42 9.25 -32.02
C THR A 77 8.45 10.36 -32.38
N TYR A 78 8.98 11.57 -32.46
CA TYR A 78 8.26 12.74 -32.93
C TYR A 78 9.10 13.44 -33.99
N THR A 79 8.50 13.69 -35.15
CA THR A 79 9.20 14.32 -36.29
C THR A 79 8.62 15.70 -36.53
N THR A 80 9.50 16.68 -36.67
CA THR A 80 9.18 18.05 -37.06
C THR A 80 10.17 18.52 -38.12
N THR A 81 10.08 19.76 -38.60
CA THR A 81 11.02 20.30 -39.57
C THR A 81 12.02 21.21 -38.87
N ALA A 82 13.32 20.94 -39.06
CA ALA A 82 14.41 21.75 -38.57
C ALA A 82 14.56 23.06 -39.35
N GLU A 83 15.35 24.01 -38.83
CA GLU A 83 15.60 25.30 -39.47
C GLU A 83 16.26 25.16 -40.86
N ASN A 84 17.00 24.09 -41.11
CA ASN A 84 17.65 23.80 -42.39
C ASN A 84 16.68 23.17 -43.41
N GLY A 85 15.38 23.04 -43.09
CA GLY A 85 14.34 22.49 -43.96
C GLY A 85 14.23 20.96 -43.98
N CYS A 86 15.12 20.24 -43.28
CA CYS A 86 15.07 18.78 -43.19
C CYS A 86 14.35 18.31 -41.95
N ASP A 87 14.18 17.01 -41.79
CA ASP A 87 13.54 16.43 -40.62
C ASP A 87 14.37 16.66 -39.36
N TYR A 88 13.65 16.94 -38.27
CA TYR A 88 14.16 16.89 -36.91
C TYR A 88 13.39 15.79 -36.18
N ILE A 89 14.09 14.72 -35.83
CA ILE A 89 13.52 13.50 -35.23
C ILE A 89 13.95 13.44 -33.77
N GLU A 90 12.98 13.54 -32.88
CA GLU A 90 13.16 13.34 -31.45
C GLU A 90 12.75 11.91 -31.08
N THR A 91 13.56 11.23 -30.28
CA THR A 91 13.25 9.92 -29.71
C THR A 91 13.16 10.01 -28.21
N LEU A 92 12.03 9.66 -27.66
CA LEU A 92 11.80 9.55 -26.22
C LEU A 92 11.91 8.09 -25.78
N HIS A 93 12.88 7.78 -24.91
CA HIS A 93 12.99 6.52 -24.19
C HIS A 93 12.24 6.64 -22.86
N LEU A 94 10.99 6.18 -22.81
CA LEU A 94 10.09 6.38 -21.69
C LEU A 94 9.95 5.14 -20.82
N THR A 95 10.16 5.31 -19.50
CA THR A 95 9.82 4.31 -18.49
C THR A 95 8.65 4.82 -17.65
N ILE A 96 7.53 4.11 -17.67
CA ILE A 96 6.36 4.38 -16.83
C ILE A 96 6.31 3.37 -15.69
N ASN A 97 6.53 3.83 -14.48
CA ASN A 97 6.27 3.11 -13.25
C ASN A 97 4.81 3.33 -12.80
N LYS A 98 4.30 2.45 -11.94
CA LYS A 98 2.92 2.54 -11.47
C LYS A 98 2.84 2.90 -10.00
N SER A 99 1.91 3.79 -9.68
CA SER A 99 1.45 4.01 -8.32
C SER A 99 0.71 2.77 -7.80
N GLU A 100 0.80 2.53 -6.50
CA GLU A 100 0.19 1.37 -5.85
C GLU A 100 -0.89 1.78 -4.85
N LYS A 101 -1.96 0.99 -4.79
CA LYS A 101 -3.00 1.10 -3.75
C LYS A 101 -3.17 -0.26 -3.09
N VAL A 102 -2.84 -0.31 -1.81
CA VAL A 102 -2.90 -1.52 -0.99
C VAL A 102 -4.03 -1.37 0.03
N LYS A 103 -4.86 -2.41 0.17
CA LYS A 103 -5.94 -2.46 1.17
C LYS A 103 -5.64 -3.57 2.16
N LEU A 104 -5.67 -3.22 3.45
CA LEU A 104 -5.44 -4.11 4.57
C LEU A 104 -6.70 -4.14 5.44
N SER A 105 -7.11 -5.33 5.91
CA SER A 105 -8.22 -5.47 6.85
C SER A 105 -7.70 -6.17 8.10
N MET A 106 -7.87 -5.54 9.26
CA MET A 106 -7.40 -6.05 10.54
C MET A 106 -8.48 -5.97 11.61
N VAL A 107 -8.48 -6.97 12.49
CA VAL A 107 -9.31 -6.99 13.70
C VAL A 107 -8.36 -7.14 14.88
N ALA A 108 -8.50 -6.27 15.87
CA ALA A 108 -7.67 -6.29 17.06
C ALA A 108 -8.48 -5.99 18.32
N CYS A 109 -7.91 -6.28 19.49
CA CYS A 109 -8.52 -6.00 20.78
C CYS A 109 -7.88 -4.76 21.39
N ASP A 110 -8.73 -3.81 21.79
CA ASP A 110 -8.40 -2.56 22.48
C ASP A 110 -7.56 -1.59 21.67
N SER A 111 -6.51 -2.04 21.00
CA SER A 111 -5.63 -1.22 20.18
C SER A 111 -4.90 -2.02 19.09
N TYR A 112 -4.43 -1.31 18.07
CA TYR A 112 -3.58 -1.84 17.01
C TYR A 112 -2.51 -0.83 16.64
N GLU A 113 -1.27 -1.27 16.53
CA GLU A 113 -0.18 -0.42 16.06
C GLU A 113 0.07 -0.63 14.57
N TRP A 114 0.08 0.47 13.81
CA TRP A 114 0.34 0.47 12.39
C TRP A 114 1.18 1.68 12.00
N HIS A 115 2.29 1.45 11.31
CA HIS A 115 3.28 2.49 10.96
C HIS A 115 3.71 3.37 12.14
N GLY A 116 3.86 2.79 13.35
CA GLY A 116 4.28 3.50 14.56
C GLY A 116 3.19 4.37 15.20
N VAL A 117 1.94 4.28 14.73
CA VAL A 117 0.77 4.94 15.33
C VAL A 117 -0.12 3.89 15.97
N THR A 118 -0.53 4.14 17.23
CA THR A 118 -1.48 3.29 17.95
C THR A 118 -2.91 3.78 17.75
N TYR A 119 -3.75 2.92 17.18
CA TYR A 119 -5.16 3.15 16.95
C TYR A 119 -6.00 2.42 18.00
N THR A 120 -6.95 3.10 18.62
CA THR A 120 -7.83 2.56 19.68
C THR A 120 -9.30 2.49 19.28
N GLU A 121 -9.60 2.91 18.04
CA GLU A 121 -10.96 2.93 17.49
C GLU A 121 -10.98 2.26 16.12
N SER A 122 -12.14 1.69 15.78
CA SER A 122 -12.39 1.15 14.44
C SER A 122 -12.48 2.29 13.44
N GLY A 123 -11.95 2.07 12.23
CA GLY A 123 -11.98 3.10 11.19
C GLY A 123 -11.22 2.71 9.94
N GLU A 124 -11.22 3.64 9.00
CA GLU A 124 -10.40 3.60 7.80
C GLU A 124 -9.24 4.59 7.97
N TYR A 125 -8.02 4.08 7.86
CA TYR A 125 -6.80 4.84 8.05
C TYR A 125 -5.94 4.73 6.81
N THR A 126 -5.31 5.84 6.39
CA THR A 126 -4.45 5.86 5.21
C THR A 126 -3.02 6.22 5.60
N TYR A 127 -2.07 5.57 4.92
CA TYR A 127 -0.66 5.87 5.02
C TYR A 127 -0.07 6.03 3.62
N ASN A 128 0.54 7.19 3.37
CA ASN A 128 1.15 7.52 2.10
C ASN A 128 2.66 7.33 2.18
N THR A 129 3.19 6.60 1.24
CA THR A 129 4.62 6.34 1.07
C THR A 129 4.97 6.29 -0.40
N THR A 130 6.16 5.89 -0.75
CA THR A 130 6.61 5.70 -2.13
C THR A 130 7.02 4.26 -2.38
N THR A 131 6.83 3.80 -3.62
CA THR A 131 7.39 2.53 -4.10
C THR A 131 8.90 2.62 -4.22
N GLU A 132 9.60 1.50 -4.43
CA GLU A 132 11.03 1.46 -4.71
C GLU A 132 11.41 2.28 -5.96
N ASN A 133 10.49 2.42 -6.90
CA ASN A 133 10.65 3.19 -8.14
C ASN A 133 10.27 4.68 -7.97
N GLY A 134 9.98 5.13 -6.74
CA GLY A 134 9.68 6.52 -6.42
C GLY A 134 8.24 6.97 -6.71
N CYS A 135 7.34 6.09 -7.14
CA CYS A 135 5.93 6.41 -7.36
C CYS A 135 5.11 6.36 -6.06
N GLU A 136 3.95 6.97 -6.06
CA GLU A 136 3.06 7.01 -4.90
C GLU A 136 2.60 5.59 -4.52
N ARG A 137 2.60 5.30 -3.22
CA ARG A 137 1.99 4.12 -2.63
C ARG A 137 1.06 4.53 -1.51
N ILE A 138 -0.24 4.26 -1.68
CA ILE A 138 -1.28 4.51 -0.69
C ILE A 138 -1.68 3.20 -0.05
N GLU A 139 -1.48 3.07 1.25
CA GLU A 139 -1.97 1.95 2.04
C GLU A 139 -3.22 2.39 2.80
N THR A 140 -4.30 1.62 2.68
CA THR A 140 -5.56 1.85 3.40
C THR A 140 -5.82 0.68 4.34
N LEU A 141 -5.85 0.97 5.63
CA LEU A 141 -6.18 0.03 6.69
C LEU A 141 -7.66 0.17 7.08
N TYR A 142 -8.42 -0.89 6.90
CA TYR A 142 -9.76 -1.08 7.46
C TYR A 142 -9.63 -1.80 8.79
N LEU A 143 -9.69 -1.05 9.88
CA LEU A 143 -9.45 -1.54 11.23
C LEU A 143 -10.75 -1.73 11.99
N THR A 144 -10.91 -2.91 12.60
CA THR A 144 -11.96 -3.18 13.59
C THR A 144 -11.31 -3.37 14.96
N ILE A 145 -11.63 -2.50 15.90
CA ILE A 145 -11.21 -2.62 17.30
C ILE A 145 -12.38 -3.13 18.12
N ASN A 146 -12.24 -4.33 18.62
CA ASN A 146 -13.12 -4.91 19.64
C ASN A 146 -12.59 -4.49 21.02
N LYS A 147 -13.52 -4.39 22.00
CA LYS A 147 -13.14 -4.05 23.37
C LYS A 147 -13.16 -5.26 24.27
N SER A 148 -12.13 -5.38 25.10
CA SER A 148 -12.11 -6.29 26.24
C SER A 148 -13.19 -5.91 27.24
N LYS A 149 -13.75 -6.91 27.94
CA LYS A 149 -14.79 -6.72 28.94
C LYS A 149 -14.22 -6.94 30.34
N LYS A 150 -14.64 -6.08 31.28
CA LYS A 150 -14.37 -6.25 32.71
C LYS A 150 -15.69 -6.25 33.45
N MET A 151 -15.85 -7.21 34.36
CA MET A 151 -17.06 -7.37 35.20
C MET A 151 -16.62 -7.56 36.64
N ASP A 152 -17.22 -6.79 37.56
CA ASP A 152 -17.00 -6.91 38.99
C ASP A 152 -18.27 -7.47 39.65
N LEU A 153 -18.12 -8.55 40.41
CA LEU A 153 -19.20 -9.28 41.10
C LEU A 153 -18.92 -9.20 42.62
N ASN A 154 -19.91 -8.73 43.40
CA ASN A 154 -19.83 -8.71 44.85
C ASN A 154 -20.74 -9.80 45.39
N MET A 155 -20.19 -10.75 46.14
CA MET A 155 -20.93 -11.88 46.71
C MET A 155 -20.63 -12.03 48.20
N VAL A 156 -21.68 -12.43 48.96
CA VAL A 156 -21.56 -12.78 50.37
C VAL A 156 -22.14 -14.20 50.51
N ALA A 157 -21.41 -15.10 51.15
CA ALA A 157 -21.84 -16.45 51.38
C ALA A 157 -21.48 -16.98 52.78
N CYS A 158 -22.11 -18.08 53.21
CA CYS A 158 -21.79 -18.77 54.43
C CYS A 158 -20.92 -20.00 54.09
N ASP A 159 -19.79 -20.13 54.80
CA ASP A 159 -18.82 -21.24 54.77
C ASP A 159 -18.12 -21.45 53.42
N SER A 160 -18.85 -21.42 52.32
CA SER A 160 -18.29 -21.59 50.97
C SER A 160 -19.13 -20.97 49.87
N PHE A 161 -18.49 -20.72 48.72
CA PHE A 161 -19.14 -20.25 47.49
C PHE A 161 -18.53 -20.95 46.25
N GLU A 162 -19.37 -21.48 45.38
CA GLU A 162 -18.90 -22.04 44.10
C GLU A 162 -19.00 -21.03 42.98
N TRP A 163 -17.91 -20.84 42.29
CA TRP A 163 -17.84 -19.92 41.15
C TRP A 163 -16.94 -20.48 40.03
N HIS A 164 -17.47 -20.56 38.83
CA HIS A 164 -16.80 -21.20 37.67
C HIS A 164 -16.27 -22.61 37.97
N GLY A 165 -16.99 -23.41 38.77
CA GLY A 165 -16.61 -24.78 39.13
C GLY A 165 -15.51 -24.91 40.17
N VAL A 166 -15.12 -23.80 40.81
CA VAL A 166 -14.16 -23.75 41.92
C VAL A 166 -14.90 -23.36 43.19
N THR A 167 -14.67 -24.12 44.30
CA THR A 167 -15.22 -23.80 45.61
C THR A 167 -14.23 -22.95 46.40
N TYR A 168 -14.69 -21.79 46.83
CA TYR A 168 -13.94 -20.82 47.65
C TYR A 168 -14.48 -20.86 49.10
N THR A 169 -13.58 -20.95 50.07
CA THR A 169 -13.90 -21.00 51.51
C THR A 169 -13.43 -19.79 52.29
N GLU A 170 -12.67 -18.90 51.62
CA GLU A 170 -12.10 -17.70 52.23
C GLU A 170 -12.63 -16.44 51.48
N SER A 171 -12.73 -15.34 52.25
CA SER A 171 -13.00 -14.02 51.67
C SER A 171 -11.80 -13.55 50.83
N GLY A 172 -12.08 -12.89 49.71
CA GLY A 172 -11.01 -12.38 48.86
C GLY A 172 -11.50 -11.94 47.49
N ASP A 173 -10.57 -11.45 46.68
CA ASP A 173 -10.78 -11.11 45.29
C ASP A 173 -10.25 -12.23 44.42
N TYR A 174 -11.12 -12.77 43.56
CA TYR A 174 -10.81 -13.89 42.67
C TYR A 174 -11.03 -13.45 41.24
N ILE A 175 -10.12 -13.80 40.36
CA ILE A 175 -10.15 -13.39 38.94
C ILE A 175 -10.37 -14.62 38.08
N TYR A 176 -11.33 -14.51 37.16
CA TYR A 176 -11.57 -15.48 36.11
C TYR A 176 -11.46 -14.81 34.74
N THR A 177 -10.62 -15.37 33.89
CA THR A 177 -10.37 -14.85 32.54
C THR A 177 -10.84 -15.82 31.49
N THR A 178 -11.60 -15.32 30.51
CA THR A 178 -12.10 -16.09 29.38
C THR A 178 -12.03 -15.24 28.11
N THR A 179 -12.42 -15.82 26.97
CA THR A 179 -12.54 -15.11 25.70
C THR A 179 -14.00 -14.80 25.43
N ALA A 180 -14.33 -13.54 25.21
CA ALA A 180 -15.67 -13.09 24.85
C ALA A 180 -16.03 -13.47 23.39
N GLU A 181 -17.30 -13.39 23.02
CA GLU A 181 -17.79 -13.70 21.67
C GLU A 181 -17.12 -12.86 20.56
N ASN A 182 -16.66 -11.66 20.89
CA ASN A 182 -15.94 -10.77 19.96
C ASN A 182 -14.46 -11.13 19.81
N GLY A 183 -13.99 -12.22 20.43
CA GLY A 183 -12.62 -12.71 20.39
C GLY A 183 -11.64 -12.02 21.34
N CYS A 184 -12.08 -11.03 22.13
CA CYS A 184 -11.24 -10.34 23.10
C CYS A 184 -11.35 -10.92 24.50
N GLU A 185 -10.43 -10.52 25.37
CA GLU A 185 -10.40 -10.95 26.74
C GLU A 185 -11.65 -10.48 27.51
N GLN A 186 -12.21 -11.35 28.32
CA GLN A 186 -13.22 -11.02 29.34
C GLN A 186 -12.66 -11.40 30.69
N VAL A 187 -12.54 -10.42 31.57
CA VAL A 187 -12.06 -10.56 32.95
C VAL A 187 -13.22 -10.34 33.89
N GLU A 188 -13.48 -11.34 34.75
CA GLU A 188 -14.46 -11.26 35.83
C GLU A 188 -13.71 -11.25 37.15
N THR A 189 -13.99 -10.25 38.00
CA THR A 189 -13.44 -10.14 39.34
C THR A 189 -14.55 -10.40 40.35
N LEU A 190 -14.42 -11.45 41.15
CA LEU A 190 -15.32 -11.76 42.24
C LEU A 190 -14.74 -11.21 43.53
N HIS A 191 -15.45 -10.24 44.15
CA HIS A 191 -15.22 -9.74 45.50
C HIS A 191 -16.07 -10.58 46.45
N LEU A 192 -15.48 -11.60 47.10
CA LEU A 192 -16.18 -12.58 47.91
C LEU A 192 -15.99 -12.28 49.42
N THR A 193 -17.10 -12.25 50.15
CA THR A 193 -17.10 -12.23 51.60
C THR A 193 -17.68 -13.54 52.14
N ILE A 194 -16.92 -14.36 52.87
CA ILE A 194 -17.35 -15.57 53.52
C ILE A 194 -17.53 -15.28 55.03
N HIS A 195 -18.72 -15.62 55.51
CA HIS A 195 -19.03 -15.71 56.93
C HIS A 195 -19.02 -17.18 57.34
N HIS A 196 -18.26 -17.52 58.37
CA HIS A 196 -18.18 -18.89 58.87
C HIS A 196 -19.28 -19.15 59.87
N SER A 197 -19.90 -20.32 59.76
CA SER A 197 -20.85 -20.84 60.75
C SER A 197 -20.13 -21.02 62.09
N VAL A 198 -20.78 -20.58 63.13
CA VAL A 198 -20.30 -20.79 64.49
C VAL A 198 -21.00 -21.99 65.08
N HIS A 199 -20.25 -23.02 65.40
CA HIS A 199 -20.76 -24.15 66.17
C HIS A 199 -20.50 -23.87 67.67
N ILE A 200 -21.59 -23.82 68.41
CA ILE A 200 -21.50 -23.60 69.87
C ILE A 200 -21.85 -24.94 70.53
N GLU A 201 -20.89 -25.50 71.24
CA GLU A 201 -21.08 -26.66 72.06
C GLU A 201 -21.30 -26.22 73.53
N GLU A 202 -22.39 -26.63 74.12
CA GLU A 202 -22.67 -26.42 75.50
C GLU A 202 -22.70 -27.76 76.23
N THR A 203 -21.80 -27.91 77.23
CA THR A 203 -21.79 -29.10 78.06
C THR A 203 -22.46 -28.80 79.36
N VAL A 204 -23.54 -29.54 79.69
CA VAL A 204 -24.29 -29.36 80.91
C VAL A 204 -24.27 -30.67 81.72
N GLU A 205 -23.87 -30.58 82.97
CA GLU A 205 -23.96 -31.72 83.94
C GLU A 205 -25.08 -31.45 84.90
N VAL A 206 -26.08 -32.34 84.92
CA VAL A 206 -27.22 -32.23 85.81
C VAL A 206 -27.50 -33.59 86.44
N CYS A 207 -28.13 -33.60 87.61
CA CYS A 207 -28.68 -34.82 88.26
C CYS A 207 -30.11 -34.96 87.75
N ASP A 208 -30.56 -36.07 87.24
CA ASP A 208 -31.91 -36.46 86.81
C ASP A 208 -32.26 -35.99 85.38
N SER A 209 -32.63 -34.75 85.11
CA SER A 209 -33.05 -34.27 83.77
C SER A 209 -32.73 -32.81 83.52
N TYR A 210 -32.53 -32.43 82.19
CA TYR A 210 -32.27 -31.09 81.70
C TYR A 210 -33.30 -30.73 80.62
N GLU A 211 -33.83 -29.53 80.66
CA GLU A 211 -34.73 -29.00 79.62
C GLU A 211 -33.91 -28.07 78.70
N TRP A 212 -33.84 -28.40 77.41
CA TRP A 212 -33.18 -27.60 76.42
C TRP A 212 -34.09 -27.41 75.19
N HIS A 213 -34.31 -26.18 74.77
CA HIS A 213 -35.20 -25.83 73.68
C HIS A 213 -36.61 -26.45 73.77
N GLY A 214 -37.17 -26.58 74.97
CA GLY A 214 -38.51 -27.12 75.21
C GLY A 214 -38.59 -28.66 75.18
N LEU A 215 -37.49 -29.38 75.12
CA LEU A 215 -37.37 -30.81 75.21
C LEU A 215 -36.67 -31.22 76.52
N THR A 216 -37.19 -32.22 77.20
CA THR A 216 -36.63 -32.77 78.45
C THR A 216 -35.72 -33.95 78.13
N TYR A 217 -34.42 -33.82 78.50
CA TYR A 217 -33.45 -34.92 78.35
C TYR A 217 -33.16 -35.52 79.73
N SER A 218 -33.30 -36.83 79.84
CA SER A 218 -33.12 -37.65 81.10
C SER A 218 -31.96 -38.66 80.94
N VAL A 219 -31.28 -38.64 79.86
CA VAL A 219 -30.07 -39.49 79.53
C VAL A 219 -29.01 -38.67 78.93
N SER A 220 -27.75 -38.98 79.28
CA SER A 220 -26.59 -38.31 78.66
C SER A 220 -26.54 -38.67 77.17
N GLY A 221 -26.26 -37.69 76.36
CA GLY A 221 -26.12 -37.82 74.92
C GLY A 221 -25.55 -36.51 74.30
N ASP A 222 -25.08 -36.60 73.06
CA ASP A 222 -24.66 -35.48 72.23
C ASP A 222 -25.81 -35.03 71.31
#